data_0aea2e4b6e11f7e657effe6e5455553f
#
_entry.id   0aea2e4b6e11f7e657effe6e5455553f
#
_cell.length_a   1.000
_cell.length_b   1.000
_cell.length_c   1.000
_cell.angle_alpha   90.00
_cell.angle_beta   90.00
_cell.angle_gamma   90.00
#
_symmetry.space_group_name_H-M   'P 1'
#
loop_
_entity.id
_entity.type
_entity.pdbx_description
1 polymer ?
#
loop_
_entity_poly.entity_id
_entity_poly.type
_entity_poly.pdbx_seq_one_letter_code
_entity_poly.pdbx_strand_id
1 'polypeptide(L)'
;LHYPLRRQRQMCIRDRNSPIRVGCAGRTDAGVHATNQIVEFSTNSHRDMKAWVYGTNSHLPESISVNCGAIVPNNFSARHSAFSRRYLYVIYNSPIRSALLPEYLHREHRRLDHEKMDEAAQFLVGEKDFTSFRASKCQSSTAMRNVLSVEVSRQCDLILVDITANAFLLHMVRNIVGVLLDVGAGEKPISWPRLLLTFKDRTKASKTAPPNGLFLVGVRYETAIHIDMPDLVWPHFLGLQH
;
A
#
# COMPACT_ATOMS: atom_id res chain seq x y z
N LEU A 1 -5.40 -17.25 0.70
CA LEU A 1 -5.49 -16.65 -0.63
C LEU A 1 -6.55 -15.57 -0.57
N HIS A 2 -6.14 -14.30 -0.73
CA HIS A 2 -7.01 -13.14 -0.62
C HIS A 2 -8.13 -13.19 -1.64
N TYR A 3 -9.34 -12.89 -1.20
CA TYR A 3 -10.58 -12.99 -1.95
C TYR A 3 -10.58 -12.24 -3.31
N PRO A 4 -9.98 -11.03 -3.45
CA PRO A 4 -9.90 -10.33 -4.73
C PRO A 4 -9.08 -11.07 -5.80
N LEU A 5 -7.92 -11.61 -5.44
CA LEU A 5 -7.06 -12.38 -6.35
C LEU A 5 -7.70 -13.71 -6.80
N ARG A 6 -8.58 -14.29 -5.98
CA ARG A 6 -9.31 -15.51 -6.33
C ARG A 6 -10.38 -15.25 -7.39
N ARG A 7 -11.05 -14.08 -7.35
CA ARG A 7 -12.06 -13.68 -8.36
C ARG A 7 -11.41 -13.23 -9.67
N GLN A 8 -10.27 -12.53 -9.63
CA GLN A 8 -9.47 -12.23 -10.83
C GLN A 8 -9.03 -13.51 -11.55
N ARG A 9 -8.66 -14.57 -10.83
CA ARG A 9 -8.39 -15.89 -11.41
C ARG A 9 -9.60 -16.49 -12.10
N GLN A 10 -10.80 -16.37 -11.55
CA GLN A 10 -12.02 -16.92 -12.14
C GLN A 10 -12.39 -16.27 -13.46
N MET A 11 -12.03 -15.02 -13.67
CA MET A 11 -12.31 -14.27 -14.87
C MET A 11 -11.46 -14.69 -16.07
N CYS A 12 -10.19 -14.94 -15.86
CA CYS A 12 -9.29 -15.50 -16.87
C CYS A 12 -9.66 -16.95 -17.25
N ILE A 13 -10.31 -17.70 -16.37
CA ILE A 13 -10.78 -19.07 -16.59
C ILE A 13 -11.90 -19.13 -17.63
N ARG A 14 -12.81 -18.13 -17.67
CA ARG A 14 -13.99 -18.18 -18.56
C ARG A 14 -13.64 -18.08 -20.04
N ASP A 15 -12.52 -17.48 -20.37
CA ASP A 15 -12.09 -17.27 -21.76
C ASP A 15 -11.33 -18.46 -22.37
N ARG A 16 -10.83 -19.38 -21.54
CA ARG A 16 -9.95 -20.49 -21.98
C ARG A 16 -10.25 -21.86 -21.38
N ASN A 17 -11.20 -22.01 -20.49
CA ASN A 17 -11.38 -23.24 -19.71
C ASN A 17 -10.11 -23.69 -18.94
N SER A 18 -9.13 -22.82 -18.74
CA SER A 18 -7.88 -23.12 -18.02
C SER A 18 -7.55 -22.04 -16.98
N PRO A 19 -7.04 -22.42 -15.80
CA PRO A 19 -6.68 -21.46 -14.77
C PRO A 19 -5.47 -20.63 -15.22
N ILE A 20 -5.63 -19.30 -15.29
CA ILE A 20 -4.54 -18.37 -15.57
C ILE A 20 -3.92 -17.92 -14.24
N ARG A 21 -2.58 -17.93 -14.21
CA ARG A 21 -1.83 -17.39 -13.08
C ARG A 21 -1.73 -15.88 -13.19
N VAL A 22 -2.24 -15.17 -12.18
CA VAL A 22 -2.16 -13.71 -12.09
C VAL A 22 -1.09 -13.34 -11.07
N GLY A 23 -0.09 -12.54 -11.50
CA GLY A 23 0.87 -11.86 -10.63
C GLY A 23 0.33 -10.49 -10.21
N CYS A 24 0.84 -9.92 -9.11
CA CYS A 24 0.49 -8.55 -8.67
C CYS A 24 1.71 -7.84 -8.09
N ALA A 25 1.75 -6.51 -8.22
CA ALA A 25 2.84 -5.66 -7.75
C ALA A 25 3.00 -5.66 -6.23
N GLY A 26 1.90 -5.71 -5.50
CA GLY A 26 1.87 -5.80 -4.05
C GLY A 26 0.66 -6.57 -3.56
N ARG A 27 0.87 -7.46 -2.59
CA ARG A 27 -0.26 -8.09 -1.88
C ARG A 27 -0.80 -7.10 -0.87
N THR A 28 -2.10 -6.88 -0.87
CA THR A 28 -2.81 -6.10 0.15
C THR A 28 -3.47 -7.04 1.14
N ASP A 29 -3.43 -6.72 2.43
CA ASP A 29 -4.15 -7.45 3.47
C ASP A 29 -5.67 -7.23 3.34
N ALA A 30 -6.47 -8.07 4.00
CA ALA A 30 -7.91 -7.82 4.10
C ALA A 30 -8.18 -6.46 4.75
N GLY A 31 -9.03 -5.64 4.11
CA GLY A 31 -9.35 -4.28 4.53
C GLY A 31 -8.34 -3.21 4.11
N VAL A 32 -7.27 -3.56 3.40
CA VAL A 32 -6.35 -2.61 2.76
C VAL A 32 -6.84 -2.31 1.35
N HIS A 33 -6.80 -1.05 0.96
CA HIS A 33 -7.27 -0.54 -0.33
C HIS A 33 -6.13 -0.37 -1.32
N ALA A 34 -6.46 -0.22 -2.58
CA ALA A 34 -5.51 0.15 -3.62
C ALA A 34 -6.21 1.01 -4.68
N THR A 35 -5.67 2.15 -4.98
CA THR A 35 -6.06 3.00 -6.11
C THR A 35 -5.16 2.76 -7.31
N ASN A 36 -3.96 2.21 -7.08
CA ASN A 36 -2.99 1.87 -8.14
C ASN A 36 -2.38 0.47 -7.89
N GLN A 37 -3.16 -0.59 -8.09
CA GLN A 37 -2.68 -1.97 -8.09
C GLN A 37 -2.38 -2.41 -9.52
N ILE A 38 -1.20 -2.96 -9.74
CA ILE A 38 -0.80 -3.53 -11.02
C ILE A 38 -0.90 -5.06 -10.95
N VAL A 39 -1.55 -5.64 -11.95
CA VAL A 39 -1.63 -7.09 -12.13
C VAL A 39 -1.11 -7.49 -13.50
N GLU A 40 -0.50 -8.67 -13.59
CA GLU A 40 0.01 -9.24 -14.82
C GLU A 40 -0.53 -10.65 -15.06
N PHE A 41 -0.72 -10.99 -16.30
CA PHE A 41 -0.99 -12.36 -16.74
C PHE A 41 -0.51 -12.58 -18.18
N SER A 42 -0.28 -13.82 -18.57
CA SER A 42 0.07 -14.19 -19.94
C SER A 42 -1.11 -14.86 -20.63
N THR A 43 -1.34 -14.49 -21.89
CA THR A 43 -2.42 -15.05 -22.71
C THR A 43 -1.97 -15.14 -24.17
N ASN A 44 -2.51 -16.14 -24.91
CA ASN A 44 -2.35 -16.22 -26.37
C ASN A 44 -3.59 -15.67 -27.11
N SER A 45 -4.61 -15.16 -26.38
CA SER A 45 -5.80 -14.57 -27.00
C SER A 45 -5.46 -13.18 -27.50
N HIS A 46 -5.73 -12.92 -28.77
CA HIS A 46 -5.57 -11.59 -29.37
C HIS A 46 -6.91 -10.84 -29.26
N ARG A 47 -6.92 -9.79 -28.45
CA ARG A 47 -8.09 -8.91 -28.27
C ARG A 47 -7.62 -7.47 -28.19
N ASP A 48 -8.47 -6.55 -28.62
CA ASP A 48 -8.25 -5.13 -28.37
C ASP A 48 -8.19 -4.83 -26.87
N MET A 49 -7.34 -3.86 -26.47
CA MET A 49 -7.17 -3.48 -25.06
C MET A 49 -8.48 -3.04 -24.41
N LYS A 50 -9.33 -2.34 -25.17
CA LYS A 50 -10.68 -1.97 -24.70
C LYS A 50 -11.50 -3.20 -24.32
N ALA A 51 -11.47 -4.26 -25.14
CA ALA A 51 -12.18 -5.51 -24.86
C ALA A 51 -11.65 -6.18 -23.58
N TRP A 52 -10.34 -6.11 -23.33
CA TRP A 52 -9.77 -6.57 -22.06
C TRP A 52 -10.28 -5.79 -20.86
N VAL A 53 -10.26 -4.46 -20.92
CA VAL A 53 -10.69 -3.60 -19.80
C VAL A 53 -12.19 -3.75 -19.53
N TYR A 54 -13.04 -3.58 -20.53
CA TYR A 54 -14.49 -3.64 -20.35
C TYR A 54 -14.98 -5.06 -20.04
N GLY A 55 -14.45 -6.07 -20.74
CA GLY A 55 -14.78 -7.47 -20.49
C GLY A 55 -14.37 -7.91 -19.09
N THR A 56 -13.24 -7.38 -18.58
CA THR A 56 -12.81 -7.61 -17.21
C THR A 56 -13.79 -7.00 -16.22
N ASN A 57 -14.13 -5.75 -16.39
CA ASN A 57 -15.00 -5.02 -15.47
C ASN A 57 -16.41 -5.61 -15.41
N SER A 58 -16.93 -6.18 -16.51
CA SER A 58 -18.26 -6.83 -16.52
C SER A 58 -18.36 -8.08 -15.63
N HIS A 59 -17.22 -8.63 -15.20
CA HIS A 59 -17.16 -9.83 -14.35
C HIS A 59 -16.59 -9.55 -12.96
N LEU A 60 -16.09 -8.35 -12.70
CA LEU A 60 -15.60 -7.95 -11.38
C LEU A 60 -16.75 -7.49 -10.47
N PRO A 61 -16.60 -7.63 -9.14
CA PRO A 61 -17.54 -7.03 -8.21
C PRO A 61 -17.37 -5.48 -8.25
N GLU A 62 -18.42 -4.75 -7.87
CA GLU A 62 -18.42 -3.28 -7.84
C GLU A 62 -17.27 -2.64 -7.05
N SER A 63 -16.71 -3.37 -6.07
CA SER A 63 -15.56 -2.93 -5.28
C SER A 63 -14.21 -3.02 -6.00
N ILE A 64 -14.16 -3.51 -7.25
CA ILE A 64 -12.95 -3.67 -8.04
C ILE A 64 -13.20 -3.22 -9.48
N SER A 65 -12.36 -2.31 -9.98
CA SER A 65 -12.37 -1.91 -11.39
C SER A 65 -10.97 -1.93 -11.98
N VAL A 66 -10.90 -2.21 -13.28
CA VAL A 66 -9.70 -2.09 -14.12
C VAL A 66 -9.83 -0.81 -14.92
N ASN A 67 -8.89 0.13 -14.74
CA ASN A 67 -8.93 1.43 -15.39
C ASN A 67 -8.25 1.41 -16.76
N CYS A 68 -7.16 0.66 -16.90
CA CYS A 68 -6.38 0.56 -18.14
C CYS A 68 -5.62 -0.77 -18.19
N GLY A 69 -5.05 -1.05 -19.34
CA GLY A 69 -4.17 -2.18 -19.57
C GLY A 69 -3.11 -1.84 -20.60
N ALA A 70 -1.99 -2.56 -20.59
CA ALA A 70 -0.90 -2.41 -21.53
C ALA A 70 -0.28 -3.78 -21.86
N ILE A 71 0.26 -3.89 -23.06
CA ILE A 71 1.10 -5.03 -23.46
C ILE A 71 2.51 -4.75 -22.96
N VAL A 72 3.08 -5.72 -22.27
CA VAL A 72 4.43 -5.61 -21.69
C VAL A 72 5.33 -6.73 -22.20
N PRO A 73 6.66 -6.57 -22.15
CA PRO A 73 7.60 -7.62 -22.53
C PRO A 73 7.41 -8.91 -21.72
N ASN A 74 7.75 -10.06 -22.31
CA ASN A 74 7.57 -11.38 -21.68
C ASN A 74 8.35 -11.56 -20.36
N ASN A 75 9.42 -10.82 -20.17
CA ASN A 75 10.23 -10.82 -18.94
C ASN A 75 9.71 -9.86 -17.86
N PHE A 76 8.62 -9.15 -18.12
CA PHE A 76 8.01 -8.25 -17.13
C PHE A 76 7.39 -9.04 -15.99
N SER A 77 7.62 -8.57 -14.77
CA SER A 77 6.92 -9.03 -13.58
C SER A 77 6.40 -7.84 -12.77
N ALA A 78 5.09 -7.76 -12.58
CA ALA A 78 4.48 -6.68 -11.81
C ALA A 78 5.11 -6.55 -10.41
N ARG A 79 5.55 -7.67 -9.82
CA ARG A 79 6.19 -7.69 -8.52
C ARG A 79 7.68 -7.37 -8.55
N HIS A 80 8.43 -8.02 -9.45
CA HIS A 80 9.89 -8.01 -9.41
C HIS A 80 10.50 -6.88 -10.23
N SER A 81 9.82 -6.44 -11.30
CA SER A 81 10.25 -5.29 -12.10
C SER A 81 9.92 -3.94 -11.45
N ALA A 82 9.11 -3.93 -10.39
CA ALA A 82 8.75 -2.67 -9.73
C ALA A 82 9.92 -2.10 -8.92
N PHE A 83 10.31 -0.87 -9.25
CA PHE A 83 11.37 -0.09 -8.59
C PHE A 83 10.95 0.39 -7.20
N SER A 84 9.71 0.92 -7.08
CA SER A 84 9.19 1.38 -5.80
C SER A 84 7.68 1.16 -5.67
N ARG A 85 7.18 1.22 -4.44
CA ARG A 85 5.76 1.25 -4.08
C ARG A 85 5.53 2.42 -3.16
N ARG A 86 4.39 3.09 -3.32
CA ARG A 86 3.97 4.20 -2.48
C ARG A 86 2.64 3.86 -1.81
N TYR A 87 2.61 4.05 -0.51
CA TYR A 87 1.42 3.85 0.31
C TYR A 87 1.03 5.14 0.99
N LEU A 88 -0.26 5.39 1.06
CA LEU A 88 -0.87 6.44 1.85
C LEU A 88 -1.65 5.80 2.99
N TYR A 89 -1.46 6.30 4.21
CA TYR A 89 -2.28 5.93 5.34
C TYR A 89 -3.06 7.15 5.83
N VAL A 90 -4.39 7.03 5.90
CA VAL A 90 -5.30 8.13 6.23
C VAL A 90 -5.84 7.93 7.64
N ILE A 91 -5.57 8.90 8.51
CA ILE A 91 -6.00 8.93 9.90
C ILE A 91 -7.04 10.05 10.06
N TYR A 92 -8.23 9.72 10.52
CA TYR A 92 -9.22 10.68 10.99
C TYR A 92 -8.98 10.95 12.48
N ASN A 93 -8.36 12.09 12.78
CA ASN A 93 -7.96 12.46 14.14
C ASN A 93 -9.03 13.31 14.82
N SER A 94 -10.01 12.65 15.40
CA SER A 94 -11.16 13.29 16.06
C SER A 94 -11.66 12.48 17.25
N PRO A 95 -12.06 13.14 18.35
CA PRO A 95 -12.67 12.48 19.50
C PRO A 95 -14.02 11.83 19.14
N ILE A 96 -14.69 12.31 18.09
CA ILE A 96 -15.99 11.80 17.63
C ILE A 96 -15.78 11.00 16.34
N ARG A 97 -16.49 9.89 16.23
CA ARG A 97 -16.44 9.06 15.01
C ARG A 97 -17.11 9.78 13.84
N SER A 98 -16.56 9.62 12.64
CA SER A 98 -17.25 9.97 11.40
C SER A 98 -18.26 8.88 11.05
N ALA A 99 -19.45 9.29 10.62
CA ALA A 99 -20.42 8.38 9.99
C ALA A 99 -20.14 8.19 8.49
N LEU A 100 -19.31 9.06 7.90
CA LEU A 100 -18.92 9.00 6.51
C LEU A 100 -17.60 8.24 6.36
N LEU A 101 -17.52 7.35 5.38
CA LEU A 101 -16.31 6.63 4.97
C LEU A 101 -15.57 5.84 6.09
N PRO A 102 -16.28 5.20 7.06
CA PRO A 102 -15.61 4.52 8.17
C PRO A 102 -14.73 3.36 7.74
N GLU A 103 -14.96 2.81 6.54
CA GLU A 103 -14.18 1.70 5.96
C GLU A 103 -12.86 2.16 5.31
N TYR A 104 -12.72 3.48 5.06
CA TYR A 104 -11.58 4.06 4.36
C TYR A 104 -10.68 4.89 5.25
N LEU A 105 -11.07 5.10 6.51
CA LEU A 105 -10.35 5.96 7.46
C LEU A 105 -10.05 5.19 8.75
N HIS A 106 -8.82 5.34 9.25
CA HIS A 106 -8.51 4.94 10.61
C HIS A 106 -8.85 6.06 11.57
N ARG A 107 -9.81 5.87 12.47
CA ARG A 107 -10.07 6.85 13.51
C ARG A 107 -9.09 6.73 14.65
N GLU A 108 -8.44 7.84 15.01
CA GLU A 108 -7.66 8.00 16.23
C GLU A 108 -8.27 9.10 17.10
N HIS A 109 -8.64 8.76 18.32
CA HIS A 109 -9.33 9.68 19.25
C HIS A 109 -8.36 10.52 20.09
N ARG A 110 -7.12 10.03 20.30
CA ARG A 110 -6.08 10.81 20.99
C ARG A 110 -5.69 12.01 20.13
N ARG A 111 -5.45 13.14 20.78
CA ARG A 111 -4.89 14.30 20.05
C ARG A 111 -3.49 13.96 19.57
N LEU A 112 -3.26 14.09 18.27
CA LEU A 112 -1.98 13.80 17.64
C LEU A 112 -1.26 15.10 17.25
N ASP A 113 0.04 15.11 17.48
CA ASP A 113 1.00 16.11 17.02
C ASP A 113 1.66 15.56 15.74
N HIS A 114 1.19 16.03 14.58
CA HIS A 114 1.67 15.53 13.28
C HIS A 114 3.10 15.97 12.97
N GLU A 115 3.57 17.11 13.52
CA GLU A 115 4.94 17.58 13.34
C GLU A 115 5.94 16.63 14.02
N LYS A 116 5.62 16.22 15.27
CA LYS A 116 6.42 15.19 15.95
C LYS A 116 6.37 13.84 15.25
N MET A 117 5.22 13.48 14.66
CA MET A 117 5.12 12.26 13.87
C MET A 117 6.02 12.33 12.63
N ASP A 118 6.05 13.48 11.94
CA ASP A 118 6.89 13.67 10.77
C ASP A 118 8.38 13.64 11.12
N GLU A 119 8.78 14.39 12.16
CA GLU A 119 10.17 14.36 12.66
C GLU A 119 10.61 12.93 13.02
N ALA A 120 9.76 12.17 13.71
CA ALA A 120 10.02 10.78 14.07
C ALA A 120 10.11 9.87 12.82
N ALA A 121 9.29 10.11 11.80
CA ALA A 121 9.29 9.35 10.57
C ALA A 121 10.58 9.51 9.78
N GLN A 122 11.26 10.66 9.85
CA GLN A 122 12.53 10.89 9.15
C GLN A 122 13.64 9.93 9.58
N PHE A 123 13.60 9.39 10.80
CA PHE A 123 14.54 8.34 11.22
C PHE A 123 14.41 7.04 10.43
N LEU A 124 13.33 6.84 9.69
CA LEU A 124 13.08 5.64 8.89
C LEU A 124 13.64 5.74 7.47
N VAL A 125 13.97 6.93 6.98
CA VAL A 125 14.45 7.17 5.61
C VAL A 125 15.84 6.54 5.40
N GLY A 126 16.04 5.94 4.23
CA GLY A 126 17.25 5.25 3.81
C GLY A 126 17.17 3.73 3.95
N GLU A 127 18.28 3.05 3.62
CA GLU A 127 18.39 1.59 3.73
C GLU A 127 18.67 1.18 5.18
N LYS A 128 17.77 0.41 5.76
CA LYS A 128 17.79 0.00 7.16
C LYS A 128 17.21 -1.40 7.37
N ASP A 129 17.53 -1.99 8.51
CA ASP A 129 16.94 -3.25 8.98
C ASP A 129 15.61 -2.99 9.70
N PHE A 130 14.51 -3.35 9.03
CA PHE A 130 13.14 -3.16 9.54
C PHE A 130 12.58 -4.37 10.31
N THR A 131 13.44 -5.16 10.95
CA THR A 131 13.01 -6.33 11.74
C THR A 131 11.95 -5.96 12.79
N SER A 132 12.08 -4.84 13.50
CA SER A 132 11.09 -4.35 14.47
C SER A 132 9.75 -3.97 13.86
N PHE A 133 9.69 -3.77 12.55
CA PHE A 133 8.47 -3.42 11.81
C PHE A 133 7.91 -4.59 10.99
N ARG A 134 8.49 -5.79 11.12
CA ARG A 134 8.14 -6.99 10.38
C ARG A 134 7.14 -7.85 11.14
N ALA A 135 6.04 -8.26 10.51
CA ALA A 135 5.13 -9.24 11.10
C ALA A 135 5.77 -10.65 11.13
N SER A 136 5.44 -11.45 12.15
CA SER A 136 6.02 -12.78 12.37
C SER A 136 5.82 -13.76 11.21
N LYS A 137 4.71 -13.65 10.48
CA LYS A 137 4.40 -14.51 9.31
C LYS A 137 4.99 -13.99 7.98
N CYS A 138 5.91 -13.03 8.02
CA CYS A 138 6.52 -12.46 6.82
C CYS A 138 7.45 -13.49 6.14
N GLN A 139 7.21 -13.74 4.85
CA GLN A 139 7.97 -14.71 4.03
C GLN A 139 9.24 -14.12 3.41
N SER A 140 9.54 -12.84 3.64
CA SER A 140 10.74 -12.22 3.07
C SER A 140 12.00 -12.80 3.71
N SER A 141 13.03 -13.10 2.92
CA SER A 141 14.31 -13.63 3.37
C SER A 141 15.11 -12.61 4.19
N THR A 142 14.98 -11.32 3.88
CA THR A 142 15.69 -10.22 4.56
C THR A 142 14.73 -9.15 5.06
N ALA A 143 15.09 -8.49 6.16
CA ALA A 143 14.38 -7.33 6.69
C ALA A 143 14.95 -5.99 6.19
N MET A 144 16.02 -6.03 5.39
CA MET A 144 16.61 -4.81 4.78
C MET A 144 15.65 -4.20 3.78
N ARG A 145 15.32 -2.91 3.95
CA ARG A 145 14.49 -2.12 3.03
C ARG A 145 15.05 -0.72 2.91
N ASN A 146 14.85 -0.13 1.73
CA ASN A 146 15.19 1.25 1.49
C ASN A 146 13.91 2.09 1.42
N VAL A 147 13.64 2.87 2.47
CA VAL A 147 12.58 3.87 2.48
C VAL A 147 13.11 5.11 1.78
N LEU A 148 12.52 5.43 0.63
CA LEU A 148 12.93 6.54 -0.24
C LEU A 148 12.43 7.88 0.29
N SER A 149 11.21 7.91 0.81
CA SER A 149 10.60 9.07 1.45
C SER A 149 9.53 8.66 2.43
N VAL A 150 9.32 9.49 3.43
CA VAL A 150 8.16 9.44 4.31
C VAL A 150 7.80 10.88 4.69
N GLU A 151 6.51 11.18 4.69
CA GLU A 151 5.98 12.50 5.02
C GLU A 151 4.70 12.32 5.84
N VAL A 152 4.57 13.12 6.91
CA VAL A 152 3.34 13.18 7.70
C VAL A 152 2.80 14.60 7.65
N SER A 153 1.62 14.75 7.06
CA SER A 153 0.96 16.04 6.91
C SER A 153 -0.44 16.03 7.53
N ARG A 154 -0.96 17.23 7.83
CA ARG A 154 -2.32 17.40 8.36
C ARG A 154 -3.14 18.28 7.44
N GLN A 155 -4.36 17.84 7.16
CA GLN A 155 -5.39 18.59 6.45
C GLN A 155 -6.67 18.55 7.29
N CYS A 156 -6.97 19.61 7.99
CA CYS A 156 -8.09 19.66 8.96
C CYS A 156 -8.00 18.51 9.98
N ASP A 157 -9.00 17.65 10.03
CA ASP A 157 -9.07 16.49 10.91
C ASP A 157 -8.37 15.24 10.33
N LEU A 158 -7.84 15.32 9.12
CA LEU A 158 -7.10 14.22 8.50
C LEU A 158 -5.59 14.39 8.73
N ILE A 159 -4.94 13.30 9.12
CA ILE A 159 -3.49 13.16 9.11
C ILE A 159 -3.16 12.11 8.05
N LEU A 160 -2.25 12.47 7.15
CA LEU A 160 -1.80 11.66 6.05
C LEU A 160 -0.36 11.20 6.32
N VAL A 161 -0.12 9.89 6.27
CA VAL A 161 1.22 9.32 6.31
C VAL A 161 1.51 8.73 4.94
N ASP A 162 2.37 9.39 4.19
CA ASP A 162 2.77 9.02 2.84
C ASP A 162 4.17 8.39 2.88
N ILE A 163 4.32 7.18 2.39
CA ILE A 163 5.56 6.44 2.46
C ILE A 163 5.88 5.73 1.14
N THR A 164 7.09 5.97 0.64
CA THR A 164 7.63 5.32 -0.57
C THR A 164 8.85 4.49 -0.21
N ALA A 165 8.91 3.25 -0.66
CA ALA A 165 10.06 2.37 -0.49
C ALA A 165 10.26 1.45 -1.70
N ASN A 166 11.46 0.87 -1.82
CA ASN A 166 11.75 -0.15 -2.84
C ASN A 166 10.85 -1.39 -2.70
N ALA A 167 10.57 -1.79 -1.46
CA ALA A 167 9.63 -2.86 -1.12
C ALA A 167 9.22 -2.74 0.35
N PHE A 168 8.15 -3.43 0.74
CA PHE A 168 7.68 -3.47 2.11
C PHE A 168 7.62 -4.90 2.64
N LEU A 169 7.87 -5.06 3.94
CA LEU A 169 7.64 -6.29 4.69
C LEU A 169 6.14 -6.43 5.01
N LEU A 170 5.73 -7.63 5.36
CA LEU A 170 4.35 -7.87 5.82
C LEU A 170 4.01 -6.95 7.00
N HIS A 171 2.94 -6.20 6.91
CA HIS A 171 2.43 -5.18 7.84
C HIS A 171 3.39 -4.00 8.11
N MET A 172 4.48 -3.85 7.37
CA MET A 172 5.51 -2.84 7.67
C MET A 172 4.93 -1.42 7.79
N VAL A 173 4.16 -0.96 6.80
CA VAL A 173 3.55 0.39 6.83
C VAL A 173 2.63 0.55 8.04
N ARG A 174 1.77 -0.41 8.30
CA ARG A 174 0.85 -0.39 9.46
C ARG A 174 1.58 -0.40 10.80
N ASN A 175 2.72 -1.10 10.89
CA ASN A 175 3.57 -1.10 12.09
C ASN A 175 4.28 0.25 12.28
N ILE A 176 4.75 0.86 11.18
CA ILE A 176 5.30 2.23 11.20
C ILE A 176 4.25 3.21 11.70
N VAL A 177 3.05 3.19 11.11
CA VAL A 177 1.95 4.08 11.53
C VAL A 177 1.62 3.89 13.01
N GLY A 178 1.53 2.65 13.51
CA GLY A 178 1.29 2.38 14.92
C GLY A 178 2.32 3.03 15.84
N VAL A 179 3.59 3.00 15.44
CA VAL A 179 4.69 3.67 16.19
C VAL A 179 4.53 5.19 16.12
N LEU A 180 4.21 5.75 14.96
CA LEU A 180 4.01 7.19 14.78
C LEU A 180 2.79 7.70 15.56
N LEU A 181 1.71 6.91 15.67
CA LEU A 181 0.55 7.25 16.51
C LEU A 181 0.93 7.44 17.98
N ASP A 182 1.75 6.53 18.54
CA ASP A 182 2.20 6.64 19.92
C ASP A 182 3.15 7.83 20.14
N VAL A 183 3.97 8.18 19.14
CA VAL A 183 4.80 9.39 19.17
C VAL A 183 3.92 10.65 19.10
N GLY A 184 2.98 10.69 18.16
CA GLY A 184 2.06 11.83 18.01
C GLY A 184 1.18 12.07 19.23
N ALA A 185 0.78 11.00 19.92
CA ALA A 185 0.04 11.07 21.18
C ALA A 185 0.92 11.46 22.39
N GLY A 186 2.25 11.57 22.23
CA GLY A 186 3.19 11.86 23.32
C GLY A 186 3.49 10.66 24.23
N GLU A 187 3.06 9.45 23.88
CA GLU A 187 3.31 8.24 24.66
C GLU A 187 4.71 7.69 24.46
N LYS A 188 5.37 8.06 23.35
CA LYS A 188 6.73 7.70 23.01
C LYS A 188 7.53 8.92 22.55
N PRO A 189 8.85 8.96 22.81
CA PRO A 189 9.70 10.06 22.35
C PRO A 189 9.85 10.04 20.82
N ILE A 190 10.17 11.19 20.23
CA ILE A 190 10.40 11.35 18.79
C ILE A 190 11.49 10.38 18.28
N SER A 191 12.51 10.09 19.11
CA SER A 191 13.58 9.15 18.77
C SER A 191 13.17 7.67 18.77
N TRP A 192 11.91 7.35 19.13
CA TRP A 192 11.46 5.97 19.30
C TRP A 192 11.62 5.09 18.04
N PRO A 193 11.31 5.55 16.82
CA PRO A 193 11.55 4.76 15.60
C PRO A 193 13.05 4.38 15.43
N ARG A 194 13.97 5.30 15.74
CA ARG A 194 15.41 5.03 15.70
C ARG A 194 15.82 3.95 16.69
N LEU A 195 15.30 3.99 17.90
CA LEU A 195 15.57 2.95 18.92
C LEU A 195 15.03 1.59 18.49
N LEU A 196 13.84 1.54 17.90
CA LEU A 196 13.27 0.30 17.38
C LEU A 196 14.11 -0.32 16.26
N LEU A 197 14.69 0.47 15.37
CA LEU A 197 15.62 -0.02 14.35
C LEU A 197 16.86 -0.68 14.99
N THR A 198 17.35 -0.15 16.11
CA THR A 198 18.49 -0.70 16.85
C THR A 198 18.10 -2.00 17.57
N PHE A 199 16.92 -2.06 18.17
CA PHE A 199 16.47 -3.24 18.93
C PHE A 199 16.25 -4.49 18.07
N LYS A 200 15.84 -4.32 16.82
CA LYS A 200 15.51 -5.42 15.89
C LYS A 200 14.52 -6.43 16.51
N ASP A 201 13.57 -5.93 17.28
CA ASP A 201 12.60 -6.71 18.03
C ASP A 201 11.19 -6.15 17.85
N ARG A 202 10.31 -6.92 17.17
CA ARG A 202 8.92 -6.52 16.91
C ARG A 202 8.10 -6.39 18.20
N THR A 203 8.44 -7.12 19.24
CA THR A 203 7.66 -7.11 20.49
C THR A 203 7.74 -5.79 21.24
N LYS A 204 8.79 -5.00 21.00
CA LYS A 204 8.99 -3.67 21.58
C LYS A 204 8.25 -2.57 20.82
N ALA A 205 7.82 -2.84 19.60
CA ALA A 205 7.10 -1.85 18.81
C ALA A 205 5.61 -1.80 19.18
N SER A 206 4.99 -0.70 18.80
CA SER A 206 3.56 -0.40 19.06
C SER A 206 2.62 -1.41 18.39
N LYS A 207 1.33 -1.34 18.73
CA LYS A 207 0.29 -2.12 18.06
C LYS A 207 0.25 -1.82 16.57
N THR A 208 -0.02 -2.83 15.76
CA THR A 208 -0.22 -2.66 14.32
C THR A 208 -1.46 -1.82 14.05
N ALA A 209 -1.33 -0.74 13.30
CA ALA A 209 -2.46 0.10 12.92
C ALA A 209 -3.50 -0.69 12.08
N PRO A 210 -4.79 -0.36 12.16
CA PRO A 210 -5.85 -1.01 11.39
C PRO A 210 -5.61 -0.96 9.88
N PRO A 211 -6.17 -1.88 9.09
CA PRO A 211 -5.93 -1.93 7.64
C PRO A 211 -6.72 -0.87 6.85
N ASN A 212 -7.87 -0.45 7.35
CA ASN A 212 -8.86 0.36 6.63
C ASN A 212 -8.36 1.76 6.19
N GLY A 213 -7.40 2.35 6.88
CA GLY A 213 -6.78 3.62 6.46
C GLY A 213 -5.68 3.48 5.42
N LEU A 214 -5.27 2.26 5.04
CA LEU A 214 -4.11 2.02 4.17
C LEU A 214 -4.49 1.86 2.70
N PHE A 215 -3.79 2.60 1.82
CA PHE A 215 -3.97 2.57 0.36
C PHE A 215 -2.63 2.35 -0.34
N LEU A 216 -2.56 1.40 -1.27
CA LEU A 216 -1.50 1.34 -2.27
C LEU A 216 -1.83 2.35 -3.37
N VAL A 217 -1.11 3.47 -3.42
CA VAL A 217 -1.42 4.61 -4.30
C VAL A 217 -0.47 4.74 -5.47
N GLY A 218 0.68 4.06 -5.44
CA GLY A 218 1.65 4.14 -6.53
C GLY A 218 2.53 2.90 -6.63
N VAL A 219 2.82 2.50 -7.86
CA VAL A 219 3.83 1.49 -8.21
C VAL A 219 4.62 2.03 -9.37
N ARG A 220 5.95 2.17 -9.20
CA ARG A 220 6.83 2.66 -10.26
C ARG A 220 7.67 1.53 -10.85
N TYR A 221 7.81 1.58 -12.16
CA TYR A 221 8.69 0.71 -12.95
C TYR A 221 9.78 1.53 -13.62
N GLU A 222 10.86 0.88 -14.05
CA GLU A 222 11.89 1.56 -14.82
C GLU A 222 11.33 2.09 -16.16
N THR A 223 11.83 3.23 -16.60
CA THR A 223 11.34 4.00 -17.76
C THR A 223 11.39 3.23 -19.09
N ALA A 224 12.15 2.15 -19.17
CA ALA A 224 12.20 1.26 -20.35
C ALA A 224 10.89 0.47 -20.57
N ILE A 225 10.01 0.43 -19.57
CA ILE A 225 8.70 -0.21 -19.67
C ILE A 225 7.67 0.91 -19.80
N HIS A 226 7.37 1.32 -21.03
CA HIS A 226 6.30 2.29 -21.32
C HIS A 226 4.94 1.66 -20.99
N ILE A 227 4.51 1.81 -19.75
CA ILE A 227 3.14 1.57 -19.34
C ILE A 227 2.49 2.95 -19.27
N ASP A 228 1.58 3.24 -20.18
CA ASP A 228 0.81 4.50 -20.20
C ASP A 228 -0.23 4.48 -19.06
N MET A 229 0.27 4.61 -17.85
CA MET A 229 -0.51 4.56 -16.60
C MET A 229 0.02 5.61 -15.63
N PRO A 230 -0.87 6.25 -14.86
CA PRO A 230 -0.42 7.21 -13.87
C PRO A 230 0.44 6.51 -12.80
N ASP A 231 1.61 7.07 -12.51
CA ASP A 231 2.52 6.60 -11.47
C ASP A 231 1.89 6.66 -10.07
N LEU A 232 0.92 7.54 -9.89
CA LEU A 232 0.27 7.83 -8.61
C LEU A 232 -1.22 8.09 -8.83
N VAL A 233 -2.07 7.46 -8.03
CA VAL A 233 -3.52 7.69 -8.00
C VAL A 233 -3.97 7.87 -6.55
N TRP A 234 -4.28 9.12 -6.19
CA TRP A 234 -4.83 9.43 -4.88
C TRP A 234 -6.27 8.93 -4.71
N PRO A 235 -6.71 8.59 -3.49
CA PRO A 235 -8.12 8.37 -3.23
C PRO A 235 -8.93 9.64 -3.54
N HIS A 236 -9.92 9.54 -4.43
CA HIS A 236 -10.68 10.70 -4.93
C HIS A 236 -11.34 11.52 -3.83
N PHE A 237 -11.75 10.89 -2.73
CA PHE A 237 -12.42 11.58 -1.61
C PHE A 237 -11.49 12.51 -0.82
N LEU A 238 -10.17 12.45 -1.02
CA LEU A 238 -9.21 13.35 -0.36
C LEU A 238 -9.10 14.71 -1.05
N GLY A 239 -9.61 14.86 -2.28
CA GLY A 239 -9.51 16.11 -3.04
C GLY A 239 -8.06 16.54 -3.35
N LEU A 240 -7.08 15.63 -3.19
CA LEU A 240 -5.69 15.89 -3.55
C LEU A 240 -5.58 15.92 -5.08
N GLN A 241 -5.08 17.03 -5.61
CA GLN A 241 -4.82 17.15 -7.05
C GLN A 241 -3.49 16.48 -7.40
N HIS A 242 -3.42 15.96 -8.62
CA HIS A 242 -2.22 15.33 -9.20
C HIS A 242 -1.12 16.33 -9.46
#